data_911afb6aaf2f49f0127e08c10a560812
#
_entry.id   911afb6aaf2f49f0127e08c10a560812
#
_cell.length_a   1.000
_cell.length_b   1.000
_cell.length_c   1.000
_cell.angle_alpha   90.00
_cell.angle_beta   90.00
_cell.angle_gamma   90.00
#
_symmetry.space_group_name_H-M   'P 1'
#
loop_
_entity.id
_entity.type
_entity.pdbx_description
1 polymer ?
#
loop_
_entity_poly.entity_id
_entity_poly.type
_entity_poly.pdbx_seq_one_letter_code
_entity_poly.pdbx_strand_id
1 'polypeptide(L)'
;MNETTIYIILAGLIAGAAEILGGAFVAWKRDLSKKIQENLIALGAGFLLALVMIDLLPESIENIGSTAPIWMLFGFSVIHFVEHTVVKHLHFGEETHSHVMVSKVASYSAFWGLFIHAFFDGLAISAGMYYDLPLGILIFIAILLHKFPEGLTIASIMLASNQSRQTAVKATAGIAGGTMIGIFMIFFLQNLDPKITGYAFAFSAGAALYVSASDLIPEINRSDNRILSLVVFVGMMMYYGSGMFLKGIVGH
;
A
#
# COMPACT_ATOMS: atom_id res chain seq x y z
N MET A 1 -19.36 18.48 15.55
CA MET A 1 -18.24 17.53 15.39
C MET A 1 -17.35 17.73 16.61
N ASN A 2 -16.99 16.65 17.31
CA ASN A 2 -16.00 16.75 18.39
C ASN A 2 -14.58 16.92 17.80
N GLU A 3 -13.63 17.36 18.62
CA GLU A 3 -12.24 17.61 18.16
C GLU A 3 -11.59 16.36 17.54
N THR A 4 -11.79 15.19 18.14
CA THR A 4 -11.27 13.92 17.64
C THR A 4 -11.77 13.61 16.23
N THR A 5 -13.05 13.85 15.93
CA THR A 5 -13.60 13.69 14.58
C THR A 5 -12.89 14.57 13.55
N ILE A 6 -12.56 15.80 13.93
CA ILE A 6 -11.83 16.73 13.05
C ILE A 6 -10.43 16.20 12.78
N TYR A 7 -9.71 15.74 13.80
CA TYR A 7 -8.36 15.18 13.64
C TYR A 7 -8.36 13.92 12.75
N ILE A 8 -9.33 13.02 12.93
CA ILE A 8 -9.49 11.82 12.09
C ILE A 8 -9.67 12.20 10.62
N ILE A 9 -10.57 13.14 10.31
CA ILE A 9 -10.83 13.55 8.93
C ILE A 9 -9.59 14.25 8.33
N LEU A 10 -8.95 15.15 9.09
CA LEU A 10 -7.73 15.82 8.63
C LEU A 10 -6.60 14.85 8.36
N ALA A 11 -6.40 13.85 9.22
CA ALA A 11 -5.40 12.81 9.02
C ALA A 11 -5.63 12.04 7.71
N GLY A 12 -6.89 11.64 7.44
CA GLY A 12 -7.24 10.98 6.19
C GLY A 12 -7.00 11.86 4.96
N LEU A 13 -7.36 13.14 5.03
CA LEU A 13 -7.13 14.08 3.93
C LEU A 13 -5.63 14.29 3.66
N ILE A 14 -4.82 14.41 4.70
CA ILE A 14 -3.36 14.57 4.58
C ILE A 14 -2.74 13.30 4.01
N ALA A 15 -3.13 12.11 4.50
CA ALA A 15 -2.65 10.83 3.99
C ALA A 15 -3.00 10.65 2.50
N GLY A 16 -4.26 10.88 2.14
CA GLY A 16 -4.71 10.81 0.75
C GLY A 16 -4.04 11.85 -0.17
N ALA A 17 -3.80 13.06 0.34
CA ALA A 17 -3.07 14.08 -0.43
C ALA A 17 -1.61 13.67 -0.68
N ALA A 18 -0.92 13.11 0.33
CA ALA A 18 0.45 12.61 0.17
C ALA A 18 0.52 11.50 -0.90
N GLU A 19 -0.43 10.60 -0.91
CA GLU A 19 -0.54 9.52 -1.89
C GLU A 19 -0.80 10.05 -3.31
N ILE A 20 -1.76 10.97 -3.47
CA ILE A 20 -2.05 11.62 -4.76
C ILE A 20 -0.83 12.39 -5.27
N LEU A 21 -0.11 13.09 -4.39
CA LEU A 21 1.12 13.81 -4.76
C LEU A 21 2.19 12.85 -5.26
N GLY A 22 2.36 11.68 -4.66
CA GLY A 22 3.27 10.63 -5.14
C GLY A 22 2.94 10.18 -6.55
N GLY A 23 1.69 9.86 -6.83
CA GLY A 23 1.24 9.47 -8.16
C GLY A 23 1.31 10.59 -9.19
N ALA A 24 0.93 11.81 -8.82
CA ALA A 24 1.02 12.97 -9.68
C ALA A 24 2.47 13.30 -10.07
N PHE A 25 3.41 13.12 -9.14
CA PHE A 25 4.84 13.31 -9.40
C PHE A 25 5.33 12.39 -10.53
N VAL A 26 4.96 11.12 -10.50
CA VAL A 26 5.30 10.15 -11.56
C VAL A 26 4.60 10.50 -12.87
N ALA A 27 3.32 10.81 -12.82
CA ALA A 27 2.51 11.11 -14.00
C ALA A 27 2.90 12.42 -14.70
N TRP A 28 3.50 13.37 -13.98
CA TRP A 28 3.92 14.65 -14.55
C TRP A 28 5.18 14.53 -15.42
N LYS A 29 6.11 13.65 -15.09
CA LYS A 29 7.31 13.43 -15.93
C LYS A 29 6.91 12.82 -17.28
N ARG A 30 7.20 13.55 -18.38
CA ARG A 30 6.67 13.27 -19.73
C ARG A 30 7.08 11.92 -20.30
N ASP A 31 8.28 11.43 -20.05
CA ASP A 31 8.77 10.14 -20.54
C ASP A 31 9.66 9.51 -19.48
N LEU A 32 9.05 8.72 -18.59
CA LEU A 32 9.83 7.88 -17.70
C LEU A 32 10.48 6.78 -18.54
N SER A 33 11.81 6.82 -18.63
CA SER A 33 12.53 5.73 -19.29
C SER A 33 12.22 4.40 -18.58
N LYS A 34 12.27 3.31 -19.33
CA LYS A 34 12.08 1.95 -18.79
C LYS A 34 12.90 1.74 -17.51
N LYS A 35 14.17 2.18 -17.52
CA LYS A 35 15.09 2.10 -16.37
C LYS A 35 14.55 2.84 -15.12
N ILE A 36 13.93 4.01 -15.29
CA ILE A 36 13.35 4.76 -14.16
C ILE A 36 12.14 4.02 -13.62
N GLN A 37 11.26 3.51 -14.49
CA GLN A 37 10.09 2.73 -14.10
C GLN A 37 10.49 1.48 -13.31
N GLU A 38 11.44 0.69 -13.82
CA GLU A 38 12.01 -0.48 -13.15
C GLU A 38 12.54 -0.14 -11.74
N ASN A 39 13.30 0.95 -11.63
CA ASN A 39 13.85 1.37 -10.33
C ASN A 39 12.75 1.81 -9.35
N LEU A 40 11.71 2.52 -9.81
CA LEU A 40 10.59 2.93 -8.95
C LEU A 40 9.78 1.73 -8.45
N ILE A 41 9.52 0.75 -9.34
CA ILE A 41 8.84 -0.49 -8.98
C ILE A 41 9.68 -1.30 -7.98
N ALA A 42 10.98 -1.42 -8.22
CA ALA A 42 11.90 -2.13 -7.33
C ALA A 42 11.95 -1.47 -5.93
N LEU A 43 12.04 -0.15 -5.90
CA LEU A 43 12.05 0.62 -4.66
C LEU A 43 10.74 0.46 -3.88
N GLY A 44 9.59 0.55 -4.57
CA GLY A 44 8.27 0.33 -3.99
C GLY A 44 8.07 -1.09 -3.46
N ALA A 45 8.52 -2.11 -4.21
CA ALA A 45 8.46 -3.51 -3.79
C ALA A 45 9.22 -3.74 -2.47
N GLY A 46 10.46 -3.22 -2.39
CA GLY A 46 11.26 -3.31 -1.17
C GLY A 46 10.64 -2.56 0.01
N PHE A 47 10.13 -1.37 -0.24
CA PHE A 47 9.46 -0.55 0.77
C PHE A 47 8.23 -1.25 1.36
N LEU A 48 7.33 -1.77 0.50
CA LEU A 48 6.15 -2.52 0.92
C LEU A 48 6.49 -3.80 1.68
N LEU A 49 7.50 -4.53 1.21
CA LEU A 49 7.92 -5.76 1.91
C LEU A 49 8.45 -5.46 3.31
N ALA A 50 9.23 -4.39 3.47
CA ALA A 50 9.74 -3.96 4.77
C ALA A 50 8.60 -3.48 5.69
N LEU A 51 7.63 -2.71 5.18
CA LEU A 51 6.43 -2.30 5.92
C LEU A 51 5.70 -3.53 6.50
N VAL A 52 5.47 -4.55 5.67
CA VAL A 52 4.78 -5.78 6.10
C VAL A 52 5.53 -6.48 7.23
N MET A 53 6.86 -6.67 7.06
CA MET A 53 7.66 -7.48 7.97
C MET A 53 8.06 -6.75 9.24
N ILE A 54 8.24 -5.44 9.19
CA ILE A 54 8.76 -4.64 10.31
C ILE A 54 7.63 -4.07 11.17
N ASP A 55 6.51 -3.66 10.56
CA ASP A 55 5.42 -3.02 11.29
C ASP A 55 4.11 -3.82 11.26
N LEU A 56 3.53 -4.11 10.08
CA LEU A 56 2.18 -4.67 10.03
C LEU A 56 2.05 -6.06 10.69
N LEU A 57 3.00 -6.95 10.43
CA LEU A 57 2.96 -8.30 11.01
C LEU A 57 3.26 -8.29 12.52
N PRO A 58 4.30 -7.62 13.03
CA PRO A 58 4.53 -7.50 14.47
C PRO A 58 3.35 -6.88 15.21
N GLU A 59 2.82 -5.75 14.72
CA GLU A 59 1.66 -5.07 15.30
C GLU A 59 0.43 -5.98 15.34
N SER A 60 0.21 -6.75 14.27
CA SER A 60 -0.89 -7.74 14.23
C SER A 60 -0.70 -8.81 15.30
N ILE A 61 0.51 -9.33 15.46
CA ILE A 61 0.81 -10.36 16.48
C ILE A 61 0.62 -9.78 17.88
N GLU A 62 0.99 -8.54 18.12
CA GLU A 62 0.79 -7.87 19.41
C GLU A 62 -0.70 -7.75 19.74
N ASN A 63 -1.53 -7.41 18.77
CA ASN A 63 -2.97 -7.17 18.96
C ASN A 63 -3.82 -8.46 19.03
N ILE A 64 -3.52 -9.47 18.19
CA ILE A 64 -4.35 -10.69 18.04
C ILE A 64 -3.58 -12.00 18.23
N GLY A 65 -2.32 -11.93 18.64
CA GLY A 65 -1.50 -13.09 19.02
C GLY A 65 -1.22 -14.03 17.84
N SER A 66 -1.17 -15.33 18.15
CA SER A 66 -0.84 -16.40 17.19
C SER A 66 -1.85 -16.55 16.03
N THR A 67 -2.96 -15.85 16.05
CA THR A 67 -3.95 -15.85 14.93
C THR A 67 -3.56 -14.90 13.81
N ALA A 68 -2.67 -13.93 14.04
CA ALA A 68 -2.25 -12.94 13.04
C ALA A 68 -1.73 -13.56 11.73
N PRO A 69 -0.83 -14.58 11.73
CA PRO A 69 -0.37 -15.21 10.50
C PRO A 69 -1.49 -15.85 9.68
N ILE A 70 -2.54 -16.36 10.32
CA ILE A 70 -3.69 -16.96 9.63
C ILE A 70 -4.48 -15.89 8.87
N TRP A 71 -4.73 -14.75 9.51
CA TRP A 71 -5.41 -13.61 8.88
C TRP A 71 -4.57 -12.96 7.79
N MET A 72 -3.25 -12.93 7.97
CA MET A 72 -2.32 -12.51 6.93
C MET A 72 -2.38 -13.44 5.71
N LEU A 73 -2.36 -14.77 5.91
CA LEU A 73 -2.55 -15.73 4.83
C LEU A 73 -3.92 -15.58 4.15
N PHE A 74 -4.94 -15.25 4.92
CA PHE A 74 -6.28 -14.99 4.36
C PHE A 74 -6.26 -13.76 3.45
N GLY A 75 -5.67 -12.64 3.89
CA GLY A 75 -5.51 -11.43 3.06
C GLY A 75 -4.72 -11.70 1.76
N PHE A 76 -3.58 -12.40 1.88
CA PHE A 76 -2.80 -12.86 0.73
C PHE A 76 -3.64 -13.69 -0.24
N SER A 77 -4.39 -14.68 0.29
CA SER A 77 -5.20 -15.59 -0.51
C SER A 77 -6.35 -14.89 -1.21
N VAL A 78 -6.96 -13.89 -0.59
CA VAL A 78 -8.04 -13.09 -1.20
C VAL A 78 -7.52 -12.36 -2.43
N ILE A 79 -6.37 -11.67 -2.34
CA ILE A 79 -5.79 -10.98 -3.50
C ILE A 79 -5.39 -11.98 -4.58
N HIS A 80 -4.72 -13.06 -4.21
CA HIS A 80 -4.39 -14.15 -5.13
C HIS A 80 -5.61 -14.71 -5.87
N PHE A 81 -6.71 -14.96 -5.14
CA PHE A 81 -7.96 -15.44 -5.73
C PHE A 81 -8.58 -14.41 -6.67
N VAL A 82 -8.65 -13.15 -6.26
CA VAL A 82 -9.21 -12.07 -7.08
C VAL A 82 -8.42 -11.94 -8.38
N GLU A 83 -7.09 -11.94 -8.32
CA GLU A 83 -6.25 -11.86 -9.51
C GLU A 83 -6.43 -13.04 -10.44
N HIS A 84 -6.31 -14.25 -9.92
CA HIS A 84 -6.25 -15.46 -10.74
C HIS A 84 -7.61 -16.00 -11.16
N THR A 85 -8.69 -15.63 -10.45
CA THR A 85 -10.03 -16.16 -10.71
C THR A 85 -10.95 -15.09 -11.29
N VAL A 86 -11.03 -13.91 -10.66
CA VAL A 86 -11.97 -12.87 -11.05
C VAL A 86 -11.43 -12.05 -12.22
N VAL A 87 -10.18 -11.55 -12.10
CA VAL A 87 -9.61 -10.64 -13.11
C VAL A 87 -9.26 -11.39 -14.39
N LYS A 88 -8.70 -12.60 -14.32
CA LYS A 88 -8.45 -13.43 -15.52
C LYS A 88 -9.72 -13.74 -16.30
N HIS A 89 -10.85 -13.96 -15.64
CA HIS A 89 -12.12 -14.22 -16.33
C HIS A 89 -12.71 -13.00 -17.01
N LEU A 90 -12.32 -11.78 -16.61
CA LEU A 90 -12.77 -10.53 -17.22
C LEU A 90 -11.95 -10.13 -18.45
N HIS A 91 -10.77 -10.73 -18.66
CA HIS A 91 -9.82 -10.36 -19.73
C HIS A 91 -9.48 -11.49 -20.70
N PHE A 92 -10.44 -12.33 -21.06
CA PHE A 92 -10.27 -13.27 -22.16
C PHE A 92 -10.06 -12.50 -23.48
N GLY A 93 -8.79 -12.44 -23.95
CA GLY A 93 -8.48 -12.01 -25.32
C GLY A 93 -7.40 -10.97 -25.55
N GLU A 94 -6.72 -10.43 -24.55
CA GLU A 94 -5.60 -9.53 -24.80
C GLU A 94 -4.26 -10.30 -24.84
N GLU A 95 -3.69 -10.44 -26.05
CA GLU A 95 -2.32 -10.95 -26.23
C GLU A 95 -1.34 -9.98 -25.56
N THR A 96 -0.46 -10.51 -24.70
CA THR A 96 0.63 -9.75 -24.08
C THR A 96 1.67 -9.41 -25.16
N HIS A 97 1.69 -8.14 -25.59
CA HIS A 97 2.76 -7.64 -26.43
C HIS A 97 4.09 -7.67 -25.67
N SER A 98 5.13 -8.18 -26.28
CA SER A 98 6.49 -8.37 -25.73
C SER A 98 7.23 -7.10 -25.26
N HIS A 99 6.57 -5.93 -25.29
CA HIS A 99 7.13 -4.63 -24.90
C HIS A 99 6.55 -4.04 -23.62
N VAL A 100 5.61 -4.73 -22.96
CA VAL A 100 4.95 -4.25 -21.73
C VAL A 100 5.64 -4.88 -20.52
N MET A 101 6.19 -4.05 -19.62
CA MET A 101 6.90 -4.52 -18.44
C MET A 101 5.99 -5.20 -17.42
N VAL A 102 4.76 -4.71 -17.27
CA VAL A 102 3.75 -5.22 -16.34
C VAL A 102 2.49 -5.51 -17.12
N SER A 103 1.88 -6.68 -16.95
CA SER A 103 0.60 -6.96 -17.61
C SER A 103 -0.51 -6.03 -17.06
N LYS A 104 -1.54 -5.76 -17.87
CA LYS A 104 -2.72 -5.03 -17.41
C LYS A 104 -3.38 -5.73 -16.21
N VAL A 105 -3.43 -7.05 -16.23
CA VAL A 105 -4.00 -7.86 -15.14
C VAL A 105 -3.24 -7.59 -13.84
N ALA A 106 -1.92 -7.70 -13.85
CA ALA A 106 -1.08 -7.43 -12.70
C ALA A 106 -1.22 -5.98 -12.20
N SER A 107 -1.40 -4.98 -13.11
CA SER A 107 -1.61 -3.59 -12.69
C SER A 107 -2.95 -3.37 -11.97
N TYR A 108 -4.00 -4.04 -12.40
CA TYR A 108 -5.30 -3.98 -11.70
C TYR A 108 -5.28 -4.78 -10.39
N SER A 109 -4.58 -5.90 -10.33
CA SER A 109 -4.34 -6.64 -9.09
C SER A 109 -3.62 -5.79 -8.07
N ALA A 110 -2.52 -5.16 -8.47
CA ALA A 110 -1.78 -4.23 -7.63
C ALA A 110 -2.69 -3.08 -7.13
N PHE A 111 -3.55 -2.53 -8.01
CA PHE A 111 -4.52 -1.52 -7.62
C PHE A 111 -5.47 -2.02 -6.54
N TRP A 112 -6.10 -3.19 -6.73
CA TRP A 112 -7.05 -3.70 -5.74
C TRP A 112 -6.37 -4.14 -4.45
N GLY A 113 -5.16 -4.71 -4.54
CA GLY A 113 -4.36 -5.05 -3.36
C GLY A 113 -4.04 -3.81 -2.52
N LEU A 114 -3.54 -2.74 -3.17
CA LEU A 114 -3.22 -1.48 -2.51
C LEU A 114 -4.49 -0.72 -2.05
N PHE A 115 -5.60 -0.80 -2.80
CA PHE A 115 -6.87 -0.21 -2.37
C PHE A 115 -7.37 -0.85 -1.06
N ILE A 116 -7.31 -2.18 -0.96
CA ILE A 116 -7.68 -2.90 0.26
C ILE A 116 -6.73 -2.53 1.40
N HIS A 117 -5.41 -2.50 1.13
CA HIS A 117 -4.42 -2.06 2.09
C HIS A 117 -4.72 -0.63 2.59
N ALA A 118 -4.92 0.31 1.69
CA ALA A 118 -5.22 1.71 2.00
C ALA A 118 -6.53 1.88 2.80
N PHE A 119 -7.55 1.06 2.52
CA PHE A 119 -8.77 1.02 3.31
C PHE A 119 -8.46 0.66 4.78
N PHE A 120 -7.65 -0.38 5.01
CA PHE A 120 -7.29 -0.78 6.36
C PHE A 120 -6.35 0.22 7.05
N ASP A 121 -5.49 0.91 6.32
CA ASP A 121 -4.71 2.03 6.85
C ASP A 121 -5.62 3.14 7.38
N GLY A 122 -6.61 3.53 6.59
CA GLY A 122 -7.61 4.50 7.00
C GLY A 122 -8.38 4.07 8.24
N LEU A 123 -8.76 2.79 8.30
CA LEU A 123 -9.43 2.21 9.46
C LEU A 123 -8.51 2.21 10.69
N ALA A 124 -7.23 1.88 10.53
CA ALA A 124 -6.25 1.88 11.61
C ALA A 124 -6.00 3.29 12.18
N ILE A 125 -5.81 4.31 11.31
CA ILE A 125 -5.68 5.71 11.72
C ILE A 125 -6.90 6.12 12.54
N SER A 126 -8.08 5.89 12.00
CA SER A 126 -9.32 6.36 12.62
C SER A 126 -9.66 5.61 13.91
N ALA A 127 -9.46 4.29 13.96
CA ALA A 127 -9.63 3.49 15.17
C ALA A 127 -8.63 3.91 16.25
N GLY A 128 -7.34 4.04 15.91
CA GLY A 128 -6.33 4.50 16.84
C GLY A 128 -6.69 5.86 17.45
N MET A 129 -7.04 6.86 16.63
CA MET A 129 -7.42 8.20 17.12
C MET A 129 -8.73 8.20 17.90
N TYR A 130 -9.65 7.30 17.61
CA TYR A 130 -10.93 7.21 18.29
C TYR A 130 -10.79 6.66 19.70
N TYR A 131 -9.96 5.62 19.90
CA TYR A 131 -9.77 4.96 21.19
C TYR A 131 -8.67 5.61 22.03
N ASP A 132 -7.57 6.03 21.41
CA ASP A 132 -6.42 6.69 22.06
C ASP A 132 -5.78 7.68 21.08
N LEU A 133 -6.05 8.98 21.27
CA LEU A 133 -5.59 10.01 20.35
C LEU A 133 -4.06 10.06 20.19
N PRO A 134 -3.22 10.00 21.24
CA PRO A 134 -1.77 9.88 21.11
C PRO A 134 -1.33 8.70 20.27
N LEU A 135 -1.84 7.49 20.53
CA LEU A 135 -1.55 6.30 19.76
C LEU A 135 -1.99 6.46 18.29
N GLY A 136 -3.18 7.00 18.06
CA GLY A 136 -3.68 7.25 16.71
C GLY A 136 -2.84 8.24 15.92
N ILE A 137 -2.25 9.24 16.56
CA ILE A 137 -1.29 10.16 15.93
C ILE A 137 -0.01 9.41 15.53
N LEU A 138 0.51 8.51 16.36
CA LEU A 138 1.68 7.69 16.03
C LEU A 138 1.40 6.77 14.83
N ILE A 139 0.25 6.10 14.83
CA ILE A 139 -0.20 5.27 13.70
C ILE A 139 -0.33 6.12 12.43
N PHE A 140 -0.95 7.31 12.51
CA PHE A 140 -1.08 8.22 11.38
C PHE A 140 0.28 8.62 10.80
N ILE A 141 1.25 8.99 11.65
CA ILE A 141 2.58 9.38 11.18
C ILE A 141 3.29 8.20 10.51
N ALA A 142 3.22 7.01 11.09
CA ALA A 142 3.80 5.79 10.49
C ALA A 142 3.19 5.51 9.11
N ILE A 143 1.87 5.61 8.98
CA ILE A 143 1.16 5.42 7.71
C ILE A 143 1.49 6.54 6.71
N LEU A 144 1.50 7.79 7.13
CA LEU A 144 1.80 8.94 6.26
C LEU A 144 3.16 8.81 5.56
N LEU A 145 4.17 8.25 6.25
CA LEU A 145 5.51 8.07 5.68
C LEU A 145 5.54 7.14 4.46
N HIS A 146 4.62 6.17 4.38
CA HIS A 146 4.58 5.27 3.22
C HIS A 146 3.54 5.67 2.17
N LYS A 147 2.64 6.61 2.44
CA LYS A 147 1.59 7.03 1.49
C LYS A 147 2.14 7.68 0.22
N PHE A 148 3.16 8.52 0.31
CA PHE A 148 3.80 9.08 -0.87
C PHE A 148 4.51 8.01 -1.71
N PRO A 149 5.37 7.12 -1.16
CA PRO A 149 5.91 5.96 -1.86
C PRO A 149 4.85 5.02 -2.46
N GLU A 150 3.74 4.78 -1.77
CA GLU A 150 2.63 3.98 -2.27
C GLU A 150 2.03 4.58 -3.54
N GLY A 151 1.77 5.89 -3.53
CA GLY A 151 1.31 6.63 -4.71
C GLY A 151 2.30 6.60 -5.88
N LEU A 152 3.61 6.73 -5.60
CA LEU A 152 4.65 6.54 -6.60
C LEU A 152 4.59 5.14 -7.23
N THR A 153 4.42 4.12 -6.39
CA THR A 153 4.43 2.71 -6.80
C THR A 153 3.27 2.41 -7.72
N ILE A 154 2.03 2.72 -7.33
CA ILE A 154 0.86 2.40 -8.17
C ILE A 154 0.87 3.17 -9.49
N ALA A 155 1.27 4.45 -9.48
CA ALA A 155 1.36 5.22 -10.71
C ALA A 155 2.43 4.65 -11.66
N SER A 156 3.57 4.19 -11.12
CA SER A 156 4.62 3.53 -11.89
C SER A 156 4.17 2.21 -12.50
N ILE A 157 3.44 1.38 -11.74
CA ILE A 157 2.86 0.12 -12.20
C ILE A 157 1.85 0.37 -13.33
N MET A 158 0.95 1.36 -13.18
CA MET A 158 -0.02 1.72 -14.21
C MET A 158 0.66 2.17 -15.50
N LEU A 159 1.69 3.00 -15.43
CA LEU A 159 2.45 3.43 -16.61
C LEU A 159 3.27 2.28 -17.22
N ALA A 160 3.87 1.42 -16.40
CA ALA A 160 4.61 0.24 -16.86
C ALA A 160 3.71 -0.79 -17.58
N SER A 161 2.42 -0.81 -17.25
CA SER A 161 1.40 -1.61 -17.95
C SER A 161 0.81 -0.92 -19.19
N ASN A 162 1.48 0.11 -19.69
CA ASN A 162 1.09 0.91 -20.85
C ASN A 162 -0.26 1.65 -20.71
N GLN A 163 -0.65 1.94 -19.46
CA GLN A 163 -1.83 2.73 -19.16
C GLN A 163 -1.54 4.23 -19.32
N SER A 164 -2.61 5.01 -19.52
CA SER A 164 -2.47 6.46 -19.64
C SER A 164 -2.10 7.12 -18.29
N ARG A 165 -1.48 8.31 -18.35
CA ARG A 165 -1.22 9.13 -17.17
C ARG A 165 -2.46 9.46 -16.36
N GLN A 166 -3.56 9.73 -17.07
CA GLN A 166 -4.84 9.97 -16.41
C GLN A 166 -5.29 8.74 -15.63
N THR A 167 -5.09 7.54 -16.19
CA THR A 167 -5.38 6.27 -15.49
C THR A 167 -4.48 6.09 -14.28
N ALA A 168 -3.19 6.41 -14.38
CA ALA A 168 -2.25 6.35 -13.26
C ALA A 168 -2.68 7.29 -12.10
N VAL A 169 -3.03 8.54 -12.40
CA VAL A 169 -3.53 9.50 -11.40
C VAL A 169 -4.88 9.06 -10.82
N LYS A 170 -5.79 8.56 -11.65
CA LYS A 170 -7.08 8.04 -11.18
C LYS A 170 -6.91 6.82 -10.26
N ALA A 171 -5.96 5.93 -10.57
CA ALA A 171 -5.65 4.80 -9.71
C ALA A 171 -5.14 5.28 -8.34
N THR A 172 -4.19 6.21 -8.32
CA THR A 172 -3.70 6.81 -7.07
C THR A 172 -4.83 7.48 -6.28
N ALA A 173 -5.68 8.27 -6.95
CA ALA A 173 -6.83 8.89 -6.30
C ALA A 173 -7.86 7.85 -5.81
N GLY A 174 -7.99 6.72 -6.51
CA GLY A 174 -8.83 5.60 -6.08
C GLY A 174 -8.32 4.98 -4.77
N ILE A 175 -7.01 4.76 -4.67
CA ILE A 175 -6.38 4.21 -3.45
C ILE A 175 -6.54 5.21 -2.29
N ALA A 176 -6.27 6.50 -2.51
CA ALA A 176 -6.55 7.56 -1.53
C ALA A 176 -8.04 7.58 -1.10
N GLY A 177 -8.95 7.28 -2.03
CA GLY A 177 -10.37 7.06 -1.74
C GLY A 177 -10.59 5.86 -0.80
N GLY A 178 -9.84 4.77 -0.98
CA GLY A 178 -9.82 3.62 -0.07
C GLY A 178 -9.46 4.03 1.35
N THR A 179 -8.38 4.80 1.54
CA THR A 179 -8.00 5.37 2.83
C THR A 179 -9.15 6.18 3.44
N MET A 180 -9.80 7.05 2.67
CA MET A 180 -10.93 7.84 3.15
C MET A 180 -12.14 7.00 3.54
N ILE A 181 -12.45 5.95 2.77
CA ILE A 181 -13.52 5.00 3.13
C ILE A 181 -13.21 4.32 4.46
N GLY A 182 -11.95 3.87 4.67
CA GLY A 182 -11.50 3.31 5.94
C GLY A 182 -11.63 4.30 7.11
N ILE A 183 -11.25 5.56 6.90
CA ILE A 183 -11.43 6.65 7.87
C ILE A 183 -12.90 6.79 8.29
N PHE A 184 -13.81 6.82 7.33
CA PHE A 184 -15.23 6.98 7.65
C PHE A 184 -15.87 5.73 8.24
N MET A 185 -15.31 4.56 7.99
CA MET A 185 -15.85 3.29 8.49
C MET A 185 -15.89 3.25 10.02
N ILE A 186 -14.96 3.91 10.74
CA ILE A 186 -14.94 3.93 12.21
C ILE A 186 -16.25 4.45 12.80
N PHE A 187 -16.90 5.43 12.15
CA PHE A 187 -18.15 6.00 12.66
C PHE A 187 -19.32 5.02 12.64
N PHE A 188 -19.21 3.94 11.85
CA PHE A 188 -20.15 2.82 11.83
C PHE A 188 -19.70 1.69 12.76
N LEU A 189 -18.40 1.57 13.02
CA LEU A 189 -17.76 0.47 13.74
C LEU A 189 -17.39 0.79 15.19
N GLN A 190 -17.68 2.00 15.68
CA GLN A 190 -17.24 2.51 16.98
C GLN A 190 -17.65 1.67 18.21
N ASN A 191 -18.55 0.70 18.04
CA ASN A 191 -18.98 -0.23 19.10
C ASN A 191 -18.32 -1.62 18.97
N LEU A 192 -17.34 -1.79 18.06
CA LEU A 192 -16.68 -3.07 17.84
C LEU A 192 -15.44 -3.22 18.76
N ASP A 193 -15.03 -4.47 18.93
CA ASP A 193 -13.85 -4.84 19.73
C ASP A 193 -12.59 -4.15 19.17
N PRO A 194 -11.74 -3.50 20.01
CA PRO A 194 -10.45 -2.94 19.60
C PRO A 194 -9.54 -3.92 18.86
N LYS A 195 -9.68 -5.24 19.07
CA LYS A 195 -8.97 -6.27 18.33
C LYS A 195 -9.19 -6.23 16.81
N ILE A 196 -10.26 -5.58 16.35
CA ILE A 196 -10.55 -5.42 14.91
C ILE A 196 -9.39 -4.73 14.19
N THR A 197 -8.70 -3.80 14.84
CA THR A 197 -7.50 -3.17 14.29
C THR A 197 -6.40 -4.20 14.01
N GLY A 198 -6.18 -5.14 14.92
CA GLY A 198 -5.21 -6.22 14.72
C GLY A 198 -5.58 -7.16 13.56
N TYR A 199 -6.87 -7.50 13.40
CA TYR A 199 -7.33 -8.25 12.23
C TYR A 199 -7.18 -7.45 10.94
N ALA A 200 -7.46 -6.15 10.97
CA ALA A 200 -7.28 -5.25 9.84
C ALA A 200 -5.80 -5.19 9.40
N PHE A 201 -4.87 -5.01 10.33
CA PHE A 201 -3.44 -5.03 10.05
C PHE A 201 -2.97 -6.37 9.48
N ALA A 202 -3.39 -7.50 10.07
CA ALA A 202 -3.01 -8.80 9.57
C ALA A 202 -3.50 -9.04 8.14
N PHE A 203 -4.74 -8.69 7.84
CA PHE A 203 -5.31 -8.82 6.50
C PHE A 203 -4.58 -7.90 5.50
N SER A 204 -4.36 -6.63 5.86
CA SER A 204 -3.62 -5.64 5.08
C SER A 204 -2.18 -6.10 4.81
N ALA A 205 -1.50 -6.66 5.83
CA ALA A 205 -0.17 -7.23 5.68
C ALA A 205 -0.15 -8.34 4.61
N GLY A 206 -1.16 -9.21 4.60
CA GLY A 206 -1.30 -10.25 3.58
C GLY A 206 -1.49 -9.71 2.18
N ALA A 207 -2.36 -8.70 2.02
CA ALA A 207 -2.60 -8.04 0.74
C ALA A 207 -1.33 -7.35 0.21
N ALA A 208 -0.64 -6.57 1.05
CA ALA A 208 0.60 -5.89 0.69
C ALA A 208 1.75 -6.88 0.41
N LEU A 209 1.82 -7.99 1.16
CA LEU A 209 2.77 -9.07 0.89
C LEU A 209 2.55 -9.69 -0.48
N TYR A 210 1.30 -9.95 -0.86
CA TYR A 210 0.98 -10.48 -2.18
C TYR A 210 1.51 -9.54 -3.28
N VAL A 211 1.16 -8.26 -3.22
CA VAL A 211 1.60 -7.27 -4.20
C VAL A 211 3.13 -7.19 -4.26
N SER A 212 3.81 -7.08 -3.12
CA SER A 212 5.27 -6.92 -3.11
C SER A 212 6.02 -8.18 -3.56
N ALA A 213 5.67 -9.34 -2.99
CA ALA A 213 6.44 -10.57 -3.17
C ALA A 213 5.98 -11.42 -4.35
N SER A 214 4.70 -11.40 -4.72
CA SER A 214 4.14 -12.23 -5.78
C SER A 214 4.01 -11.51 -7.11
N ASP A 215 3.84 -10.17 -7.12
CA ASP A 215 3.70 -9.39 -8.35
C ASP A 215 4.97 -8.62 -8.68
N LEU A 216 5.40 -7.70 -7.80
CA LEU A 216 6.45 -6.75 -8.12
C LEU A 216 7.84 -7.38 -8.16
N ILE A 217 8.22 -8.19 -7.17
CA ILE A 217 9.55 -8.83 -7.12
C ILE A 217 9.75 -9.80 -8.29
N PRO A 218 8.83 -10.71 -8.63
CA PRO A 218 8.97 -11.56 -9.81
C PRO A 218 9.07 -10.77 -11.11
N GLU A 219 8.33 -9.66 -11.25
CA GLU A 219 8.41 -8.82 -12.44
C GLU A 219 9.78 -8.14 -12.57
N ILE A 220 10.34 -7.63 -11.49
CA ILE A 220 11.69 -7.05 -11.46
C ILE A 220 12.74 -8.10 -11.82
N ASN A 221 12.58 -9.34 -11.35
CA ASN A 221 13.51 -10.44 -11.62
C ASN A 221 13.54 -10.89 -13.08
N ARG A 222 12.54 -10.51 -13.89
CA ARG A 222 12.54 -10.73 -15.36
C ARG A 222 13.41 -9.72 -16.11
N SER A 223 13.81 -8.63 -15.47
CA SER A 223 14.71 -7.65 -16.07
C SER A 223 16.16 -8.17 -16.07
N ASP A 224 16.89 -7.92 -17.15
CA ASP A 224 18.35 -8.20 -17.23
C ASP A 224 19.19 -7.30 -16.32
N ASN A 225 18.57 -6.27 -15.70
CA ASN A 225 19.23 -5.30 -14.86
C ASN A 225 19.43 -5.82 -13.42
N ARG A 226 20.57 -6.44 -13.16
CA ARG A 226 20.94 -7.00 -11.85
C ARG A 226 20.99 -5.98 -10.70
N ILE A 227 21.06 -4.67 -11.00
CA ILE A 227 21.08 -3.61 -9.98
C ILE A 227 19.71 -3.50 -9.30
N LEU A 228 18.62 -3.95 -9.92
CA LEU A 228 17.29 -3.84 -9.35
C LEU A 228 17.13 -4.57 -8.01
N SER A 229 17.82 -5.70 -7.82
CA SER A 229 17.83 -6.38 -6.52
C SER A 229 18.44 -5.51 -5.41
N LEU A 230 19.45 -4.70 -5.74
CA LEU A 230 20.00 -3.71 -4.82
C LEU A 230 19.01 -2.56 -4.57
N VAL A 231 18.26 -2.14 -5.59
CA VAL A 231 17.23 -1.09 -5.44
C VAL A 231 16.08 -1.57 -4.55
N VAL A 232 15.68 -2.84 -4.63
CA VAL A 232 14.73 -3.44 -3.68
C VAL A 232 15.26 -3.32 -2.25
N PHE A 233 16.54 -3.68 -2.03
CA PHE A 233 17.18 -3.53 -0.73
C PHE A 233 17.21 -2.07 -0.25
N VAL A 234 17.49 -1.11 -1.14
CA VAL A 234 17.42 0.33 -0.83
C VAL A 234 16.00 0.73 -0.41
N GLY A 235 14.96 0.22 -1.07
CA GLY A 235 13.56 0.42 -0.66
C GLY A 235 13.28 -0.06 0.76
N MET A 236 13.78 -1.26 1.12
CA MET A 236 13.69 -1.78 2.49
C MET A 236 14.41 -0.87 3.49
N MET A 237 15.62 -0.42 3.15
CA MET A 237 16.40 0.47 4.01
C MET A 237 15.77 1.85 4.16
N MET A 238 15.12 2.37 3.12
CA MET A 238 14.36 3.63 3.21
C MET A 238 13.20 3.49 4.20
N TYR A 239 12.46 2.39 4.15
CA TYR A 239 11.40 2.13 5.13
C TYR A 239 11.97 2.08 6.56
N TYR A 240 12.96 1.26 6.78
CA TYR A 240 13.62 1.12 8.10
C TYR A 240 14.16 2.46 8.61
N GLY A 241 14.84 3.22 7.75
CA GLY A 241 15.38 4.55 8.08
C GLY A 241 14.27 5.55 8.44
N SER A 242 13.13 5.52 7.73
CA SER A 242 11.99 6.37 8.05
C SER A 242 11.41 6.06 9.44
N GLY A 243 11.32 4.77 9.80
CA GLY A 243 10.88 4.33 11.12
C GLY A 243 11.84 4.75 12.24
N MET A 244 13.16 4.65 12.01
CA MET A 244 14.16 5.15 12.97
C MET A 244 14.10 6.66 13.17
N PHE A 245 13.93 7.41 12.08
CA PHE A 245 13.79 8.87 12.12
C PHE A 245 12.55 9.27 12.96
N LEU A 246 11.45 8.55 12.80
CA LEU A 246 10.22 8.78 13.53
C LEU A 246 10.40 8.52 15.02
N LYS A 247 10.99 7.37 15.40
CA LYS A 247 11.29 7.05 16.79
C LYS A 247 12.21 8.09 17.43
N GLY A 248 13.15 8.66 16.68
CA GLY A 248 14.03 9.73 17.13
C GLY A 248 13.33 11.07 17.39
N ILE A 249 12.21 11.36 16.68
CA ILE A 249 11.43 12.61 16.86
C ILE A 249 10.41 12.46 17.98
N VAL A 250 9.74 11.31 18.07
CA VAL A 250 8.62 11.12 19.00
C VAL A 250 9.10 10.82 20.43
N GLY A 251 10.36 10.39 20.59
CA GLY A 251 10.92 10.01 21.90
C GLY A 251 10.18 8.80 22.48
N HIS A 252 10.89 7.87 23.00
CA HIS A 252 10.35 6.61 23.59
C HIS A 252 9.06 6.77 24.36
#